data_fab7c437373cc65939b954d1fa94870a
#
_entry.id   fab7c437373cc65939b954d1fa94870a
#
_cell.length_a   1.000
_cell.length_b   1.000
_cell.length_c   1.000
_cell.angle_alpha   90.00
_cell.angle_beta   90.00
_cell.angle_gamma   90.00
#
_symmetry.space_group_name_H-M   'P 1'
#
loop_
_entity.id
_entity.type
_entity.pdbx_description
1 polymer ?
#
loop_
_entity_poly.entity_id
_entity_poly.type
_entity_poly.pdbx_seq_one_letter_code
_entity_poly.pdbx_strand_id
1 'polypeptide(L)'
;MIRQKHVTEPGGGIIMDKSDIRYTNYIQILKEELRPAMGCTEPIAIAYAAAKAAEVLGTLPEKILAEVSGNIIKNVKSVVVPHTGGLRGIQAAAAAGAVAGDAGAELEVISNVTPEQIAEIGNYLQSADIEVKHIDNGHIFDIIITAYKGDDTASVRIVDFHTNIVRISRNDEVIFEREVVSMDDGLTDRECLSIEGIVDFADSVDIEDVRETLERQVSYNMAIAEEGLRGNYGANIGSVLLSSHPEDITYRMRGYAAAASDARMNGCELPVVINSGSGNQGITASVPVVVFSRCNNKSHEEMLRGLVVSNLVTIHLKTGIGRLSAYCGAVSAGCGAGAGIAYLQGGRNEAIAHTVVNAIAIDSGIVCDGAKASCAAKIASAVDAGIMGVAMYNEGNEFFGGDGIVKKGVESTIRTVGKLARRGMKQTDEEIIRLMLED
;
A
#
# COMPACT_ATOMS: atom_id res chain seq x y z
N MET A 1 -9.08 -30.44 33.91
CA MET A 1 -10.52 -30.11 33.72
C MET A 1 -10.56 -28.94 32.74
N ILE A 2 -10.68 -29.26 31.47
CA ILE A 2 -10.78 -28.24 30.40
C ILE A 2 -12.26 -27.80 30.41
N ARG A 3 -12.52 -26.55 30.80
CA ARG A 3 -13.86 -25.97 30.70
C ARG A 3 -14.14 -25.75 29.21
N GLN A 4 -14.95 -26.59 28.61
CA GLN A 4 -15.69 -26.28 27.40
C GLN A 4 -16.56 -25.05 27.69
N LYS A 5 -16.18 -23.88 27.18
CA LYS A 5 -17.06 -22.73 27.14
C LYS A 5 -17.75 -22.68 25.79
N HIS A 6 -19.03 -22.81 25.88
CA HIS A 6 -20.11 -22.37 25.01
C HIS A 6 -19.71 -21.97 23.58
N VAL A 7 -19.92 -22.93 22.68
CA VAL A 7 -20.28 -22.60 21.30
C VAL A 7 -21.69 -21.99 21.41
N THR A 8 -21.78 -20.66 21.35
CA THR A 8 -23.06 -20.01 21.10
C THR A 8 -23.42 -20.31 19.64
N GLU A 9 -24.65 -20.69 19.43
CA GLU A 9 -25.24 -20.86 18.09
C GLU A 9 -24.98 -19.63 17.24
N PRO A 10 -24.89 -19.73 15.89
CA PRO A 10 -24.64 -18.61 15.01
C PRO A 10 -25.73 -17.56 15.27
N GLY A 11 -25.35 -16.45 15.88
CA GLY A 11 -26.23 -15.32 16.08
C GLY A 11 -26.74 -14.86 14.73
N GLY A 12 -28.06 -14.68 14.59
CA GLY A 12 -28.72 -14.26 13.38
C GLY A 12 -28.20 -12.88 12.91
N GLY A 13 -27.12 -12.88 12.15
CA GLY A 13 -26.69 -11.71 11.39
C GLY A 13 -27.80 -11.33 10.41
N ILE A 14 -28.02 -10.05 10.21
CA ILE A 14 -28.93 -9.56 9.19
C ILE A 14 -28.28 -9.90 7.85
N ILE A 15 -28.91 -10.81 7.09
CA ILE A 15 -28.45 -11.10 5.72
C ILE A 15 -28.55 -9.81 4.92
N MET A 16 -27.42 -9.28 4.45
CA MET A 16 -27.40 -8.09 3.59
C MET A 16 -27.96 -8.48 2.22
N ASP A 17 -29.16 -8.02 1.92
CA ASP A 17 -29.83 -8.28 0.65
C ASP A 17 -29.15 -7.50 -0.49
N LYS A 18 -29.18 -8.03 -1.74
CA LYS A 18 -28.64 -7.34 -2.94
C LYS A 18 -29.33 -6.00 -3.21
N SER A 19 -30.50 -5.75 -2.64
CA SER A 19 -31.21 -4.45 -2.72
C SER A 19 -30.68 -3.41 -1.70
N ASP A 20 -29.92 -3.84 -0.69
CA ASP A 20 -29.25 -2.89 0.23
C ASP A 20 -28.15 -2.13 -0.51
N ILE A 21 -28.21 -0.82 -0.47
CA ILE A 21 -27.23 0.04 -1.15
C ILE A 21 -25.78 -0.26 -0.69
N ARG A 22 -25.58 -0.71 0.57
CA ARG A 22 -24.27 -1.10 1.09
C ARG A 22 -23.68 -2.28 0.34
N TYR A 23 -24.52 -3.23 -0.13
CA TYR A 23 -24.05 -4.37 -0.90
C TYR A 23 -23.32 -3.92 -2.18
N THR A 24 -23.94 -3.05 -2.97
CA THR A 24 -23.33 -2.48 -4.18
C THR A 24 -22.10 -1.62 -3.84
N ASN A 25 -22.21 -0.78 -2.80
CA ASN A 25 -21.11 0.08 -2.38
C ASN A 25 -19.87 -0.74 -1.97
N TYR A 26 -20.03 -1.83 -1.22
CA TYR A 26 -18.89 -2.65 -0.77
C TYR A 26 -18.18 -3.35 -1.94
N ILE A 27 -18.93 -3.84 -2.93
CA ILE A 27 -18.36 -4.37 -4.18
C ILE A 27 -17.57 -3.27 -4.90
N GLN A 28 -18.16 -2.10 -5.04
CA GLN A 28 -17.53 -0.98 -5.75
C GLN A 28 -16.26 -0.51 -5.01
N ILE A 29 -16.31 -0.39 -3.69
CA ILE A 29 -15.15 -0.05 -2.85
C ILE A 29 -14.02 -1.07 -3.05
N LEU A 30 -14.32 -2.38 -3.06
CA LEU A 30 -13.31 -3.40 -3.33
C LEU A 30 -12.69 -3.22 -4.73
N LYS A 31 -13.49 -2.96 -5.76
CA LYS A 31 -13.00 -2.73 -7.13
C LYS A 31 -12.16 -1.45 -7.26
N GLU A 32 -12.49 -0.41 -6.53
CA GLU A 32 -11.75 0.87 -6.52
C GLU A 32 -10.40 0.74 -5.82
N GLU A 33 -10.33 -0.02 -4.74
CA GLU A 33 -9.15 -0.08 -3.88
C GLU A 33 -8.21 -1.26 -4.20
N LEU A 34 -8.74 -2.35 -4.78
CA LEU A 34 -7.95 -3.54 -5.14
C LEU A 34 -7.55 -3.51 -6.62
N ARG A 35 -6.57 -2.69 -6.94
CA ARG A 35 -6.07 -2.53 -8.32
C ARG A 35 -4.68 -3.14 -8.48
N PRO A 36 -4.37 -3.69 -9.66
CA PRO A 36 -3.02 -4.13 -9.95
C PRO A 36 -2.07 -2.93 -10.05
N ALA A 37 -0.84 -3.12 -9.57
CA ALA A 37 0.24 -2.16 -9.70
C ALA A 37 1.58 -2.89 -9.90
N MET A 38 2.41 -2.38 -10.81
CA MET A 38 3.76 -2.88 -11.05
C MET A 38 4.75 -2.17 -10.13
N GLY A 39 5.55 -2.92 -9.36
CA GLY A 39 6.62 -2.36 -8.54
C GLY A 39 6.18 -1.22 -7.62
N CYS A 40 7.03 -0.19 -7.48
CA CYS A 40 6.71 1.06 -6.82
C CYS A 40 6.33 2.11 -7.88
N THR A 41 5.09 2.56 -7.87
CA THR A 41 4.52 3.43 -8.92
C THR A 41 5.04 4.87 -8.88
N GLU A 42 5.50 5.34 -7.73
CA GLU A 42 6.00 6.71 -7.58
C GLU A 42 7.31 6.96 -8.35
N PRO A 43 8.33 6.06 -8.34
CA PRO A 43 9.49 6.21 -9.23
C PRO A 43 9.10 6.20 -10.72
N ILE A 44 8.12 5.40 -11.10
CA ILE A 44 7.62 5.34 -12.47
C ILE A 44 6.96 6.67 -12.89
N ALA A 45 6.18 7.29 -12.00
CA ALA A 45 5.59 8.62 -12.28
C ALA A 45 6.66 9.71 -12.48
N ILE A 46 7.76 9.66 -11.71
CA ILE A 46 8.90 10.55 -11.91
C ILE A 46 9.56 10.29 -13.28
N ALA A 47 9.81 9.02 -13.61
CA ALA A 47 10.37 8.65 -14.90
C ALA A 47 9.45 9.10 -16.06
N TYR A 48 8.14 8.93 -15.91
CA TYR A 48 7.14 9.39 -16.88
C TYR A 48 7.18 10.91 -17.08
N ALA A 49 7.22 11.69 -15.99
CA ALA A 49 7.33 13.14 -16.09
C ALA A 49 8.65 13.55 -16.76
N ALA A 50 9.77 12.87 -16.45
CA ALA A 50 11.07 13.16 -17.02
C ALA A 50 11.17 12.77 -18.50
N ALA A 51 10.61 11.63 -18.90
CA ALA A 51 10.52 11.22 -20.31
C ALA A 51 9.69 12.23 -21.09
N LYS A 52 8.54 12.66 -20.56
CA LYS A 52 7.69 13.67 -21.22
C LYS A 52 8.37 15.04 -21.30
N ALA A 53 9.11 15.46 -20.29
CA ALA A 53 9.86 16.70 -20.31
C ALA A 53 11.00 16.64 -21.36
N ALA A 54 11.73 15.53 -21.45
CA ALA A 54 12.77 15.32 -22.48
C ALA A 54 12.18 15.29 -23.90
N GLU A 55 11.03 14.64 -24.09
CA GLU A 55 10.27 14.65 -25.36
C GLU A 55 9.91 16.07 -25.80
N VAL A 56 9.34 16.88 -24.88
CA VAL A 56 8.96 18.27 -25.15
C VAL A 56 10.18 19.16 -25.39
N LEU A 57 11.28 18.94 -24.68
CA LEU A 57 12.55 19.63 -24.89
C LEU A 57 13.16 19.27 -26.27
N GLY A 58 12.95 18.05 -26.74
CA GLY A 58 13.41 17.53 -28.02
C GLY A 58 14.87 17.04 -28.01
N THR A 59 15.49 16.94 -26.84
CA THR A 59 16.88 16.47 -26.67
C THR A 59 17.11 15.98 -25.24
N LEU A 60 18.19 15.20 -25.03
CA LEU A 60 18.61 14.81 -23.68
C LEU A 60 19.01 16.06 -22.87
N PRO A 61 18.40 16.31 -21.70
CA PRO A 61 18.69 17.47 -20.86
C PRO A 61 20.11 17.42 -20.29
N GLU A 62 20.70 18.59 -20.03
CA GLU A 62 21.96 18.73 -19.30
C GLU A 62 21.73 18.86 -17.80
N LYS A 63 20.57 19.41 -17.44
CA LYS A 63 20.13 19.57 -16.06
C LYS A 63 18.67 19.17 -15.94
N ILE A 64 18.33 18.56 -14.80
CA ILE A 64 16.94 18.26 -14.40
C ILE A 64 16.71 18.83 -13.00
N LEU A 65 15.66 19.61 -12.83
CA LEU A 65 15.12 20.00 -11.54
C LEU A 65 13.85 19.18 -11.27
N ALA A 66 13.89 18.35 -10.22
CA ALA A 66 12.76 17.58 -9.74
C ALA A 66 12.20 18.24 -8.46
N GLU A 67 11.09 18.94 -8.59
CA GLU A 67 10.38 19.53 -7.46
C GLU A 67 9.24 18.60 -7.08
N VAL A 68 9.28 18.07 -5.86
CA VAL A 68 8.36 16.98 -5.48
C VAL A 68 7.81 17.17 -4.07
N SER A 69 6.57 16.70 -3.84
CA SER A 69 5.97 16.71 -2.50
C SER A 69 6.74 15.82 -1.53
N GLY A 70 6.63 16.09 -0.23
CA GLY A 70 7.32 15.35 0.81
C GLY A 70 7.01 13.84 0.80
N ASN A 71 5.80 13.46 0.41
CA ASN A 71 5.44 12.05 0.27
C ASN A 71 6.13 11.33 -0.89
N ILE A 72 6.39 12.03 -1.99
CA ILE A 72 7.20 11.50 -3.09
C ILE A 72 8.64 11.27 -2.61
N ILE A 73 9.20 12.22 -1.86
CA ILE A 73 10.53 12.05 -1.25
C ILE A 73 10.57 10.80 -0.38
N LYS A 74 9.62 10.65 0.55
CA LYS A 74 9.54 9.49 1.45
C LYS A 74 9.46 8.17 0.69
N ASN A 75 8.66 8.12 -0.36
CA ASN A 75 8.33 6.87 -1.05
C ASN A 75 9.33 6.51 -2.15
N VAL A 76 10.21 7.42 -2.57
CA VAL A 76 11.14 7.18 -3.68
C VAL A 76 12.61 7.18 -3.26
N LYS A 77 13.02 7.99 -2.26
CA LYS A 77 14.44 8.18 -1.89
C LYS A 77 15.25 6.88 -1.79
N SER A 78 14.66 5.81 -1.24
CA SER A 78 15.36 4.55 -0.96
C SER A 78 14.91 3.37 -1.81
N VAL A 79 13.96 3.57 -2.72
CA VAL A 79 13.35 2.51 -3.52
C VAL A 79 14.18 2.26 -4.78
N VAL A 80 14.31 0.99 -5.16
CA VAL A 80 14.89 0.59 -6.45
C VAL A 80 13.94 1.00 -7.57
N VAL A 81 14.48 1.72 -8.56
CA VAL A 81 13.77 2.05 -9.79
C VAL A 81 13.76 0.80 -10.68
N PRO A 82 12.57 0.32 -11.10
CA PRO A 82 12.50 -0.85 -11.98
C PRO A 82 13.32 -0.69 -13.26
N HIS A 83 13.80 -1.79 -13.82
CA HIS A 83 14.55 -1.85 -15.09
C HIS A 83 15.82 -0.97 -15.16
N THR A 84 16.42 -0.62 -14.00
CA THR A 84 17.64 0.23 -13.97
C THR A 84 18.89 -0.49 -13.44
N GLY A 85 18.84 -1.82 -13.28
CA GLY A 85 19.97 -2.55 -12.71
C GLY A 85 20.23 -2.27 -11.21
N GLY A 86 19.20 -1.82 -10.49
CA GLY A 86 19.27 -1.60 -9.03
C GLY A 86 19.54 -0.16 -8.60
N LEU A 87 19.49 0.81 -9.52
CA LEU A 87 19.59 2.24 -9.17
C LEU A 87 18.40 2.67 -8.29
N ARG A 88 18.63 3.65 -7.42
CA ARG A 88 17.65 4.06 -6.40
C ARG A 88 17.41 5.56 -6.39
N GLY A 89 16.22 5.94 -5.98
CA GLY A 89 15.89 7.31 -5.66
C GLY A 89 15.33 8.14 -6.82
N ILE A 90 15.04 9.40 -6.51
CA ILE A 90 14.38 10.35 -7.41
C ILE A 90 15.26 10.66 -8.61
N GLN A 91 16.57 10.90 -8.36
CA GLN A 91 17.53 11.18 -9.41
C GLN A 91 17.63 10.03 -10.42
N ALA A 92 17.67 8.79 -9.92
CA ALA A 92 17.73 7.60 -10.78
C ALA A 92 16.45 7.44 -11.61
N ALA A 93 15.28 7.73 -11.03
CA ALA A 93 14.00 7.68 -11.75
C ALA A 93 13.93 8.76 -12.84
N ALA A 94 14.36 10.00 -12.54
CA ALA A 94 14.41 11.08 -13.50
C ALA A 94 15.39 10.79 -14.64
N ALA A 95 16.59 10.27 -14.31
CA ALA A 95 17.59 9.86 -15.30
C ALA A 95 17.08 8.74 -16.22
N ALA A 96 16.45 7.71 -15.65
CA ALA A 96 15.88 6.60 -16.42
C ALA A 96 14.80 7.09 -17.41
N GLY A 97 13.92 7.97 -16.97
CA GLY A 97 12.91 8.59 -17.83
C GLY A 97 13.51 9.42 -18.96
N ALA A 98 14.47 10.29 -18.63
CA ALA A 98 15.09 11.19 -19.61
C ALA A 98 15.94 10.46 -20.67
N VAL A 99 16.63 9.38 -20.29
CA VAL A 99 17.56 8.64 -21.18
C VAL A 99 16.84 7.57 -22.00
N ALA A 100 15.94 6.81 -21.39
CA ALA A 100 15.39 5.59 -21.98
C ALA A 100 13.85 5.52 -21.93
N GLY A 101 13.19 6.58 -21.44
CA GLY A 101 11.74 6.55 -21.25
C GLY A 101 10.94 6.75 -22.55
N ASP A 102 9.92 5.91 -22.73
CA ASP A 102 8.87 6.10 -23.73
C ASP A 102 7.67 6.77 -23.06
N ALA A 103 7.52 8.09 -23.22
CA ALA A 103 6.42 8.85 -22.62
C ALA A 103 5.02 8.41 -23.13
N GLY A 104 4.93 7.75 -24.27
CA GLY A 104 3.66 7.20 -24.79
C GLY A 104 3.18 5.97 -24.01
N ALA A 105 4.08 5.29 -23.30
CA ALA A 105 3.77 4.09 -22.51
C ALA A 105 3.32 4.37 -21.07
N GLU A 106 3.22 5.65 -20.65
CA GLU A 106 2.75 6.07 -19.30
C GLU A 106 3.45 5.32 -18.15
N LEU A 107 2.72 4.45 -17.41
CA LEU A 107 3.27 3.67 -16.30
C LEU A 107 4.18 2.52 -16.74
N GLU A 108 4.30 2.26 -18.03
CA GLU A 108 5.25 1.33 -18.62
C GLU A 108 6.44 2.07 -19.27
N VAL A 109 6.62 3.35 -18.97
CA VAL A 109 7.60 4.27 -19.55
C VAL A 109 9.03 3.73 -19.62
N ILE A 110 9.46 2.90 -18.69
CA ILE A 110 10.80 2.29 -18.63
C ILE A 110 10.77 0.75 -18.69
N SER A 111 9.66 0.14 -19.14
CA SER A 111 9.53 -1.33 -19.18
C SER A 111 10.46 -2.00 -20.18
N ASN A 112 10.86 -1.30 -21.24
CA ASN A 112 11.65 -1.85 -22.33
C ASN A 112 13.13 -1.38 -22.30
N VAL A 113 13.64 -0.97 -21.14
CA VAL A 113 15.03 -0.52 -21.00
C VAL A 113 15.99 -1.67 -21.27
N THR A 114 16.93 -1.46 -22.20
CA THR A 114 17.94 -2.47 -22.60
C THR A 114 19.15 -2.43 -21.64
N PRO A 115 20.00 -3.49 -21.61
CA PRO A 115 21.22 -3.49 -20.82
C PRO A 115 22.18 -2.34 -21.19
N GLU A 116 22.23 -1.93 -22.46
CA GLU A 116 23.04 -0.80 -22.93
C GLU A 116 22.50 0.51 -22.35
N GLN A 117 21.18 0.71 -22.37
CA GLN A 117 20.53 1.88 -21.80
C GLN A 117 20.68 1.93 -20.26
N ILE A 118 20.75 0.79 -19.55
CA ILE A 118 21.07 0.78 -18.12
C ILE A 118 22.45 1.43 -17.86
N ALA A 119 23.44 1.08 -18.70
CA ALA A 119 24.77 1.69 -18.59
C ALA A 119 24.74 3.20 -18.93
N GLU A 120 23.97 3.61 -19.93
CA GLU A 120 23.78 5.02 -20.30
C GLU A 120 23.09 5.81 -19.17
N ILE A 121 22.05 5.25 -18.54
CA ILE A 121 21.40 5.85 -17.36
C ILE A 121 22.41 6.06 -16.22
N GLY A 122 23.25 5.04 -15.95
CA GLY A 122 24.31 5.14 -14.94
C GLY A 122 25.32 6.24 -15.23
N ASN A 123 25.77 6.37 -16.48
CA ASN A 123 26.69 7.42 -16.93
C ASN A 123 26.04 8.82 -16.85
N TYR A 124 24.80 8.93 -17.30
CA TYR A 124 24.05 10.17 -17.24
C TYR A 124 23.83 10.63 -15.80
N LEU A 125 23.49 9.73 -14.89
CA LEU A 125 23.33 10.02 -13.45
C LEU A 125 24.61 10.59 -12.81
N GLN A 126 25.79 10.21 -13.34
CA GLN A 126 27.08 10.72 -12.84
C GLN A 126 27.46 12.07 -13.45
N SER A 127 27.01 12.40 -14.66
CA SER A 127 27.44 13.56 -15.44
C SER A 127 26.43 14.70 -15.47
N ALA A 128 25.14 14.42 -15.36
CA ALA A 128 24.10 15.44 -15.40
C ALA A 128 23.86 16.07 -14.02
N ASP A 129 23.48 17.36 -14.02
CA ASP A 129 23.03 18.07 -12.82
C ASP A 129 21.55 17.70 -12.54
N ILE A 130 21.31 16.79 -11.59
CA ILE A 130 19.95 16.40 -11.20
C ILE A 130 19.69 16.84 -9.77
N GLU A 131 19.00 17.97 -9.65
CA GLU A 131 18.63 18.62 -8.40
C GLU A 131 17.24 18.15 -7.94
N VAL A 132 17.08 17.83 -6.65
CA VAL A 132 15.79 17.49 -6.05
C VAL A 132 15.42 18.54 -5.01
N LYS A 133 14.20 19.10 -5.14
CA LYS A 133 13.64 20.07 -4.20
C LYS A 133 12.31 19.58 -3.62
N HIS A 134 12.15 19.82 -2.33
CA HIS A 134 10.86 19.67 -1.67
C HIS A 134 9.96 20.86 -1.97
N ILE A 135 8.70 20.57 -2.35
CA ILE A 135 7.64 21.57 -2.46
C ILE A 135 6.52 21.25 -1.46
N ASP A 136 6.05 22.29 -0.77
CA ASP A 136 4.88 22.20 0.11
C ASP A 136 3.81 23.18 -0.42
N ASN A 137 2.95 22.66 -1.29
CA ASN A 137 1.86 23.40 -1.93
C ASN A 137 0.48 22.80 -1.61
N GLY A 138 0.42 21.95 -0.59
CA GLY A 138 -0.82 21.32 -0.11
C GLY A 138 -1.23 20.05 -0.85
N HIS A 139 -0.56 19.68 -1.96
CA HIS A 139 -0.79 18.41 -2.63
C HIS A 139 0.06 17.30 -2.03
N ILE A 140 -0.59 16.18 -1.73
CA ILE A 140 0.06 15.00 -1.16
C ILE A 140 0.95 14.30 -2.20
N PHE A 141 0.50 14.28 -3.45
CA PHE A 141 1.21 13.75 -4.60
C PHE A 141 1.38 14.86 -5.63
N ASP A 142 2.60 15.40 -5.74
CA ASP A 142 2.95 16.43 -6.71
C ASP A 142 4.39 16.21 -7.19
N ILE A 143 4.55 16.18 -8.49
CA ILE A 143 5.83 15.99 -9.19
C ILE A 143 5.89 17.03 -10.28
N ILE A 144 6.92 17.89 -10.22
CA ILE A 144 7.26 18.84 -11.27
C ILE A 144 8.68 18.51 -11.75
N ILE A 145 8.81 18.13 -13.01
CA ILE A 145 10.12 17.92 -13.63
C ILE A 145 10.34 19.05 -14.62
N THR A 146 11.42 19.79 -14.42
CA THR A 146 11.90 20.79 -15.38
C THR A 146 13.25 20.34 -15.95
N ALA A 147 13.28 20.14 -17.25
CA ALA A 147 14.44 19.74 -18.04
C ALA A 147 15.06 20.97 -18.73
N TYR A 148 16.40 21.08 -18.71
CA TYR A 148 17.14 22.20 -19.26
C TYR A 148 18.19 21.75 -20.28
N LYS A 149 18.34 22.53 -21.38
CA LYS A 149 19.41 22.38 -22.35
C LYS A 149 19.82 23.75 -22.88
N GLY A 150 20.96 24.27 -22.42
CA GLY A 150 21.33 25.68 -22.66
C GLY A 150 20.26 26.61 -22.12
N ASP A 151 19.68 27.45 -22.98
CA ASP A 151 18.59 28.37 -22.66
C ASP A 151 17.19 27.76 -22.81
N ASP A 152 17.09 26.56 -23.42
CA ASP A 152 15.81 25.86 -23.62
C ASP A 152 15.38 25.12 -22.36
N THR A 153 14.09 25.22 -22.05
CA THR A 153 13.45 24.53 -20.93
C THR A 153 12.17 23.80 -21.33
N ALA A 154 11.89 22.68 -20.66
CA ALA A 154 10.59 22.02 -20.71
C ALA A 154 10.18 21.56 -19.31
N SER A 155 8.94 21.81 -18.93
CA SER A 155 8.42 21.43 -17.62
C SER A 155 7.15 20.61 -17.74
N VAL A 156 7.03 19.58 -16.89
CA VAL A 156 5.87 18.69 -16.79
C VAL A 156 5.47 18.56 -15.34
N ARG A 157 4.18 18.76 -15.02
CA ARG A 157 3.63 18.59 -13.68
C ARG A 157 2.60 17.49 -13.65
N ILE A 158 2.74 16.55 -12.69
CA ILE A 158 1.81 15.48 -12.37
C ILE A 158 1.26 15.69 -10.96
N VAL A 159 -0.08 15.65 -10.79
CA VAL A 159 -0.72 15.86 -9.48
C VAL A 159 -1.73 14.75 -9.19
N ASP A 160 -1.79 14.31 -7.94
CA ASP A 160 -2.76 13.39 -7.33
C ASP A 160 -2.76 11.95 -7.88
N PHE A 161 -2.54 11.73 -9.17
CA PHE A 161 -2.45 10.40 -9.80
C PHE A 161 -1.17 10.27 -10.61
N HIS A 162 -0.61 9.08 -10.67
CA HIS A 162 0.69 8.79 -11.27
C HIS A 162 0.81 9.16 -12.76
N THR A 163 -0.32 9.21 -13.50
CA THR A 163 -0.38 9.57 -14.92
C THR A 163 -1.08 10.89 -15.19
N ASN A 164 -1.51 11.59 -14.12
CA ASN A 164 -2.30 12.81 -14.25
C ASN A 164 -1.41 14.03 -14.54
N ILE A 165 -0.92 14.17 -15.77
CA ILE A 165 -0.27 15.39 -16.21
C ILE A 165 -1.30 16.52 -16.20
N VAL A 166 -1.03 17.57 -15.43
CA VAL A 166 -1.90 18.76 -15.33
C VAL A 166 -1.31 19.98 -16.03
N ARG A 167 -0.01 20.00 -16.28
CA ARG A 167 0.64 21.10 -17.01
C ARG A 167 1.86 20.61 -17.77
N ILE A 168 2.02 21.14 -18.98
CA ILE A 168 3.23 21.02 -19.82
C ILE A 168 3.57 22.41 -20.33
N SER A 169 4.85 22.82 -20.24
CA SER A 169 5.32 24.08 -20.81
C SER A 169 6.68 23.89 -21.48
N ARG A 170 7.00 24.78 -22.44
CA ARG A 170 8.31 24.90 -23.08
C ARG A 170 8.68 26.38 -23.16
N ASN A 171 9.86 26.78 -22.67
CA ASN A 171 10.34 28.14 -22.66
C ASN A 171 9.25 29.15 -22.18
N ASP A 172 8.62 28.84 -21.03
CA ASP A 172 7.51 29.59 -20.42
C ASP A 172 6.18 29.60 -21.19
N GLU A 173 6.12 29.07 -22.42
CA GLU A 173 4.87 28.87 -23.13
C GLU A 173 4.14 27.62 -22.60
N VAL A 174 2.88 27.79 -22.15
CA VAL A 174 2.04 26.69 -21.71
C VAL A 174 1.47 25.96 -22.91
N ILE A 175 1.89 24.70 -23.13
CA ILE A 175 1.45 23.84 -24.22
C ILE A 175 0.17 23.11 -23.83
N PHE A 176 0.07 22.72 -22.55
CA PHE A 176 -1.10 22.00 -22.02
C PHE A 176 -1.33 22.40 -20.57
N GLU A 177 -2.58 22.65 -20.21
CA GLU A 177 -2.99 22.90 -18.83
C GLU A 177 -4.41 22.38 -18.61
N ARG A 178 -4.63 21.78 -17.45
CA ARG A 178 -5.96 21.40 -16.98
C ARG A 178 -6.12 21.65 -15.48
N GLU A 179 -7.35 21.86 -15.06
CA GLU A 179 -7.69 22.06 -13.67
C GLU A 179 -7.40 20.81 -12.83
N VAL A 180 -6.86 20.99 -11.65
CA VAL A 180 -6.63 19.89 -10.69
C VAL A 180 -7.95 19.61 -10.00
N VAL A 181 -8.58 18.48 -10.37
CA VAL A 181 -9.82 18.01 -9.75
C VAL A 181 -9.47 17.12 -8.56
N SER A 182 -10.12 17.32 -7.40
CA SER A 182 -9.87 16.52 -6.19
C SER A 182 -10.03 15.02 -6.44
N MET A 183 -9.13 14.21 -5.87
CA MET A 183 -9.15 12.74 -5.98
C MET A 183 -10.42 12.09 -5.42
N ASP A 184 -11.11 12.74 -4.49
CA ASP A 184 -12.27 12.17 -3.80
C ASP A 184 -13.58 12.37 -4.60
N ASP A 185 -13.56 13.21 -5.67
CA ASP A 185 -14.71 13.43 -6.51
C ASP A 185 -14.97 12.20 -7.41
N GLY A 186 -16.00 11.44 -7.06
CA GLY A 186 -16.46 10.27 -7.83
C GLY A 186 -16.15 8.89 -7.22
N LEU A 187 -15.47 8.81 -6.09
CA LEU A 187 -15.32 7.55 -5.37
C LEU A 187 -16.56 7.23 -4.54
N THR A 188 -16.86 5.92 -4.40
CA THR A 188 -17.94 5.44 -3.53
C THR A 188 -17.75 5.93 -2.10
N ASP A 189 -18.82 6.38 -1.45
CA ASP A 189 -18.78 6.81 -0.06
C ASP A 189 -18.36 5.69 0.88
N ARG A 190 -17.29 5.94 1.67
CA ARG A 190 -16.76 5.00 2.66
C ARG A 190 -17.41 5.14 4.03
N GLU A 191 -18.28 6.12 4.26
CA GLU A 191 -18.98 6.28 5.54
C GLU A 191 -19.95 5.13 5.82
N CYS A 192 -20.35 4.38 4.78
CA CYS A 192 -21.14 3.16 4.92
C CYS A 192 -20.39 1.98 5.55
N LEU A 193 -19.05 2.04 5.66
CA LEU A 193 -18.23 0.96 6.22
C LEU A 193 -18.38 0.90 7.75
N SER A 194 -18.61 -0.30 8.25
CA SER A 194 -18.56 -0.64 9.68
C SER A 194 -18.17 -2.10 9.86
N ILE A 195 -17.60 -2.46 11.01
CA ILE A 195 -17.22 -3.87 11.27
C ILE A 195 -18.44 -4.79 11.13
N GLU A 196 -19.58 -4.42 11.70
CA GLU A 196 -20.83 -5.18 11.59
C GLU A 196 -21.26 -5.34 10.12
N GLY A 197 -21.33 -4.24 9.38
CA GLY A 197 -21.73 -4.27 7.96
C GLY A 197 -20.77 -5.07 7.09
N ILE A 198 -19.47 -5.06 7.39
CA ILE A 198 -18.45 -5.84 6.67
C ILE A 198 -18.66 -7.35 6.90
N VAL A 199 -18.97 -7.75 8.12
CA VAL A 199 -19.25 -9.15 8.45
C VAL A 199 -20.54 -9.60 7.79
N ASP A 200 -21.62 -8.83 7.89
CA ASP A 200 -22.91 -9.12 7.24
C ASP A 200 -22.74 -9.27 5.73
N PHE A 201 -21.96 -8.39 5.11
CA PHE A 201 -21.63 -8.47 3.69
C PHE A 201 -20.83 -9.73 3.35
N ALA A 202 -19.78 -10.06 4.13
CA ALA A 202 -18.96 -11.24 3.90
C ALA A 202 -19.75 -12.54 4.02
N ASP A 203 -20.74 -12.60 4.92
CA ASP A 203 -21.61 -13.77 5.09
C ASP A 203 -22.66 -13.91 3.96
N SER A 204 -23.07 -12.78 3.34
CA SER A 204 -24.21 -12.76 2.39
C SER A 204 -23.81 -12.51 0.94
N VAL A 205 -22.61 -11.96 0.66
CA VAL A 205 -22.20 -11.63 -0.70
C VAL A 205 -22.19 -12.87 -1.60
N ASP A 206 -22.79 -12.72 -2.79
CA ASP A 206 -22.58 -13.69 -3.87
C ASP A 206 -21.10 -13.62 -4.27
N ILE A 207 -20.38 -14.68 -4.03
CA ILE A 207 -18.93 -14.69 -4.19
C ILE A 207 -18.50 -14.38 -5.63
N GLU A 208 -19.36 -14.62 -6.61
CA GLU A 208 -19.10 -14.31 -8.02
C GLU A 208 -19.00 -12.79 -8.26
N ASP A 209 -19.69 -11.96 -7.46
CA ASP A 209 -19.66 -10.50 -7.58
C ASP A 209 -18.29 -9.90 -7.21
N VAL A 210 -17.46 -10.63 -6.44
CA VAL A 210 -16.14 -10.20 -5.94
C VAL A 210 -15.00 -11.12 -6.37
N ARG A 211 -15.30 -12.30 -6.96
CA ARG A 211 -14.34 -13.35 -7.31
C ARG A 211 -13.17 -12.83 -8.13
N GLU A 212 -13.43 -12.23 -9.27
CA GLU A 212 -12.36 -11.77 -10.19
C GLU A 212 -11.35 -10.86 -9.49
N THR A 213 -11.84 -9.91 -8.69
CA THR A 213 -11.00 -8.95 -7.97
C THR A 213 -10.12 -9.63 -6.92
N LEU A 214 -10.70 -10.57 -6.16
CA LEU A 214 -10.00 -11.26 -5.09
C LEU A 214 -9.05 -12.35 -5.61
N GLU A 215 -9.42 -13.09 -6.64
CA GLU A 215 -8.54 -14.09 -7.26
C GLU A 215 -7.30 -13.45 -7.89
N ARG A 216 -7.47 -12.31 -8.54
CA ARG A 216 -6.33 -11.52 -9.03
C ARG A 216 -5.41 -11.10 -7.88
N GLN A 217 -5.96 -10.66 -6.75
CA GLN A 217 -5.18 -10.33 -5.56
C GLN A 217 -4.42 -11.54 -5.02
N VAL A 218 -5.08 -12.69 -4.90
CA VAL A 218 -4.44 -13.95 -4.47
C VAL A 218 -3.30 -14.31 -5.42
N SER A 219 -3.57 -14.32 -6.73
CA SER A 219 -2.60 -14.72 -7.74
C SER A 219 -1.34 -13.84 -7.69
N TYR A 220 -1.50 -12.52 -7.74
CA TYR A 220 -0.37 -11.58 -7.82
C TYR A 220 0.40 -11.50 -6.51
N ASN A 221 -0.29 -11.37 -5.39
CA ASN A 221 0.36 -11.19 -4.10
C ASN A 221 1.04 -12.47 -3.60
N MET A 222 0.52 -13.65 -3.96
CA MET A 222 1.22 -14.91 -3.66
C MET A 222 2.41 -15.15 -4.59
N ALA A 223 2.30 -14.80 -5.88
CA ALA A 223 3.43 -14.94 -6.81
C ALA A 223 4.66 -14.15 -6.35
N ILE A 224 4.47 -12.89 -5.95
CA ILE A 224 5.59 -12.08 -5.44
C ILE A 224 6.08 -12.56 -4.06
N ALA A 225 5.21 -13.13 -3.21
CA ALA A 225 5.62 -13.72 -1.95
C ALA A 225 6.52 -14.95 -2.15
N GLU A 226 6.14 -15.83 -3.07
CA GLU A 226 6.91 -17.00 -3.45
C GLU A 226 8.25 -16.61 -4.11
N GLU A 227 8.25 -15.56 -4.94
CA GLU A 227 9.47 -15.00 -5.53
C GLU A 227 10.40 -14.43 -4.45
N GLY A 228 9.86 -13.68 -3.49
CA GLY A 228 10.63 -13.12 -2.36
C GLY A 228 11.29 -14.19 -1.50
N LEU A 229 10.68 -15.38 -1.39
CA LEU A 229 11.28 -16.52 -0.67
C LEU A 229 12.35 -17.24 -1.49
N ARG A 230 12.27 -17.22 -2.82
CA ARG A 230 13.26 -17.84 -3.71
C ARG A 230 14.46 -16.96 -3.97
N GLY A 231 14.22 -15.65 -4.08
CA GLY A 231 15.23 -14.67 -4.43
C GLY A 231 16.00 -14.17 -3.21
N ASN A 232 16.93 -13.25 -3.47
CA ASN A 232 17.70 -12.56 -2.46
C ASN A 232 17.36 -11.06 -2.52
N TYR A 233 16.38 -10.66 -1.71
CA TYR A 233 15.82 -9.32 -1.74
C TYR A 233 15.97 -8.58 -0.41
N GLY A 234 16.62 -7.43 -0.44
CA GLY A 234 16.72 -6.55 0.73
C GLY A 234 17.38 -7.23 1.93
N ALA A 235 16.67 -7.29 3.04
CA ALA A 235 17.15 -7.94 4.28
C ALA A 235 16.66 -9.39 4.42
N ASN A 236 15.94 -9.92 3.42
CA ASN A 236 15.40 -11.29 3.43
C ASN A 236 14.60 -11.64 4.70
N ILE A 237 13.81 -10.69 5.20
CA ILE A 237 13.04 -10.85 6.45
C ILE A 237 12.14 -12.08 6.39
N GLY A 238 11.50 -12.31 5.24
CA GLY A 238 10.65 -13.49 5.04
C GLY A 238 11.40 -14.79 5.25
N SER A 239 12.57 -14.95 4.62
CA SER A 239 13.41 -16.14 4.77
C SER A 239 13.98 -16.27 6.19
N VAL A 240 14.35 -15.17 6.84
CA VAL A 240 14.82 -15.18 8.25
C VAL A 240 13.73 -15.71 9.19
N LEU A 241 12.49 -15.27 9.01
CA LEU A 241 11.35 -15.75 9.81
C LEU A 241 11.09 -17.23 9.60
N LEU A 242 11.05 -17.69 8.34
CA LEU A 242 10.77 -19.09 8.04
C LEU A 242 11.90 -20.04 8.47
N SER A 243 13.16 -19.62 8.38
CA SER A 243 14.28 -20.44 8.84
C SER A 243 14.26 -20.69 10.34
N SER A 244 13.69 -19.76 11.11
CA SER A 244 13.60 -19.87 12.56
C SER A 244 12.56 -20.90 13.01
N HIS A 245 11.38 -20.92 12.37
CA HIS A 245 10.26 -21.79 12.74
C HIS A 245 9.48 -22.19 11.48
N PRO A 246 9.99 -23.13 10.65
CA PRO A 246 9.46 -23.43 9.31
C PRO A 246 8.04 -24.06 9.35
N GLU A 247 7.72 -24.79 10.42
CA GLU A 247 6.41 -25.47 10.54
C GLU A 247 5.35 -24.64 11.27
N ASP A 248 5.75 -23.55 11.92
CA ASP A 248 4.82 -22.71 12.66
C ASP A 248 4.00 -21.83 11.70
N ILE A 249 2.67 -21.93 11.78
CA ILE A 249 1.76 -21.21 10.91
C ILE A 249 1.86 -19.69 11.09
N THR A 250 2.13 -19.21 12.31
CA THR A 250 2.30 -17.78 12.60
C THR A 250 3.53 -17.24 11.88
N TYR A 251 4.64 -17.96 11.95
CA TYR A 251 5.85 -17.61 11.23
C TYR A 251 5.67 -17.69 9.71
N ARG A 252 4.90 -18.66 9.21
CA ARG A 252 4.60 -18.76 7.78
C ARG A 252 3.78 -17.57 7.29
N MET A 253 2.72 -17.18 8.00
CA MET A 253 1.90 -16.02 7.65
C MET A 253 2.74 -14.74 7.60
N ARG A 254 3.55 -14.48 8.62
CA ARG A 254 4.45 -13.33 8.72
C ARG A 254 5.55 -13.37 7.66
N GLY A 255 6.15 -14.54 7.48
CA GLY A 255 7.28 -14.76 6.56
C GLY A 255 6.89 -14.55 5.09
N TYR A 256 5.77 -15.11 4.64
CA TYR A 256 5.29 -14.92 3.26
C TYR A 256 4.93 -13.44 2.99
N ALA A 257 4.25 -12.77 3.92
CA ALA A 257 3.93 -11.35 3.77
C ALA A 257 5.19 -10.47 3.75
N ALA A 258 6.17 -10.76 4.61
CA ALA A 258 7.45 -10.07 4.62
C ALA A 258 8.24 -10.31 3.33
N ALA A 259 8.30 -11.55 2.83
CA ALA A 259 9.00 -11.90 1.60
C ALA A 259 8.46 -11.17 0.38
N ALA A 260 7.13 -11.05 0.27
CA ALA A 260 6.50 -10.27 -0.79
C ALA A 260 6.94 -8.80 -0.76
N SER A 261 7.06 -8.23 0.43
CA SER A 261 7.56 -6.86 0.60
C SER A 261 9.08 -6.75 0.37
N ASP A 262 9.87 -7.75 0.81
CA ASP A 262 11.29 -7.81 0.51
C ASP A 262 11.52 -7.73 -1.01
N ALA A 263 10.82 -8.56 -1.79
CA ALA A 263 10.89 -8.55 -3.25
C ALA A 263 10.44 -7.21 -3.82
N ARG A 264 9.25 -6.73 -3.44
CA ARG A 264 8.65 -5.51 -3.98
C ARG A 264 9.51 -4.26 -3.73
N MET A 265 10.07 -4.12 -2.53
CA MET A 265 10.86 -2.94 -2.14
C MET A 265 12.28 -2.94 -2.72
N ASN A 266 12.72 -4.07 -3.27
CA ASN A 266 14.09 -4.23 -3.74
C ASN A 266 14.17 -4.64 -5.23
N GLY A 267 13.18 -4.22 -6.03
CA GLY A 267 13.27 -4.23 -7.49
C GLY A 267 12.65 -5.44 -8.18
N CYS A 268 11.88 -6.28 -7.49
CA CYS A 268 11.10 -7.32 -8.17
C CYS A 268 10.01 -6.67 -9.05
N GLU A 269 9.94 -7.12 -10.28
CA GLU A 269 9.07 -6.56 -11.31
C GLU A 269 7.69 -7.22 -11.38
N LEU A 270 7.44 -8.22 -10.53
CA LEU A 270 6.12 -8.85 -10.46
C LEU A 270 5.05 -7.86 -9.97
N PRO A 271 3.85 -7.91 -10.57
CA PRO A 271 2.75 -7.07 -10.15
C PRO A 271 2.21 -7.49 -8.78
N VAL A 272 1.61 -6.54 -8.09
CA VAL A 272 0.83 -6.76 -6.87
C VAL A 272 -0.56 -6.17 -7.03
N VAL A 273 -1.53 -6.65 -6.26
CA VAL A 273 -2.80 -5.95 -6.08
C VAL A 273 -2.72 -5.13 -4.80
N ILE A 274 -2.87 -3.83 -4.96
CA ILE A 274 -2.80 -2.85 -3.87
C ILE A 274 -4.04 -2.90 -2.99
N ASN A 275 -3.98 -2.26 -1.82
CA ASN A 275 -5.14 -1.88 -1.02
C ASN A 275 -4.89 -0.46 -0.50
N SER A 276 -5.90 0.41 -0.60
CA SER A 276 -5.82 1.81 -0.17
C SER A 276 -4.58 2.55 -0.68
N GLY A 277 -4.26 2.33 -1.97
CA GLY A 277 -3.15 3.00 -2.67
C GLY A 277 -1.75 2.43 -2.38
N SER A 278 -1.61 1.30 -1.65
CA SER A 278 -0.30 0.73 -1.34
C SER A 278 -0.23 -0.78 -1.62
N GLY A 279 0.81 -1.20 -2.38
CA GLY A 279 1.09 -2.62 -2.61
C GLY A 279 1.41 -3.37 -1.33
N ASN A 280 2.19 -2.76 -0.44
CA ASN A 280 2.50 -3.36 0.86
C ASN A 280 1.25 -3.59 1.72
N GLN A 281 0.27 -2.68 1.67
CA GLN A 281 -1.02 -2.90 2.34
C GLN A 281 -1.82 -4.04 1.71
N GLY A 282 -1.87 -4.10 0.36
CA GLY A 282 -2.52 -5.19 -0.34
C GLY A 282 -1.90 -6.57 -0.03
N ILE A 283 -0.57 -6.65 0.01
CA ILE A 283 0.19 -7.83 0.43
C ILE A 283 -0.18 -8.22 1.87
N THR A 284 -0.11 -7.27 2.79
CA THR A 284 -0.34 -7.50 4.22
C THR A 284 -1.78 -7.95 4.51
N ALA A 285 -2.75 -7.38 3.81
CA ALA A 285 -4.16 -7.76 3.96
C ALA A 285 -4.48 -9.14 3.36
N SER A 286 -3.76 -9.58 2.31
CA SER A 286 -4.13 -10.80 1.58
C SER A 286 -3.27 -12.00 1.92
N VAL A 287 -1.95 -11.88 1.86
CA VAL A 287 -1.03 -13.03 1.96
C VAL A 287 -1.21 -13.85 3.25
N PRO A 288 -1.30 -13.23 4.46
CA PRO A 288 -1.52 -14.00 5.69
C PRO A 288 -2.83 -14.79 5.69
N VAL A 289 -3.90 -14.21 5.15
CA VAL A 289 -5.23 -14.86 5.06
C VAL A 289 -5.18 -16.07 4.12
N VAL A 290 -4.50 -15.94 2.97
CA VAL A 290 -4.29 -17.03 2.03
C VAL A 290 -3.45 -18.17 2.65
N VAL A 291 -2.35 -17.81 3.31
CA VAL A 291 -1.47 -18.77 3.98
C VAL A 291 -2.25 -19.52 5.09
N PHE A 292 -3.00 -18.78 5.93
CA PHE A 292 -3.84 -19.38 6.96
C PHE A 292 -4.86 -20.37 6.36
N SER A 293 -5.56 -19.95 5.30
CA SER A 293 -6.57 -20.77 4.62
C SER A 293 -5.97 -22.07 4.09
N ARG A 294 -4.82 -21.98 3.41
CA ARG A 294 -4.12 -23.16 2.86
C ARG A 294 -3.65 -24.11 3.96
N CYS A 295 -3.06 -23.58 5.04
CA CYS A 295 -2.58 -24.40 6.17
C CYS A 295 -3.70 -25.07 6.96
N ASN A 296 -4.90 -24.51 6.97
CA ASN A 296 -6.07 -25.06 7.68
C ASN A 296 -7.09 -25.73 6.76
N ASN A 297 -6.73 -26.03 5.51
CA ASN A 297 -7.58 -26.70 4.52
C ASN A 297 -8.96 -26.04 4.35
N LYS A 298 -9.02 -24.71 4.41
CA LYS A 298 -10.23 -23.96 4.14
C LYS A 298 -10.60 -24.07 2.67
N SER A 299 -11.90 -24.12 2.37
CA SER A 299 -12.37 -24.10 0.99
C SER A 299 -11.98 -22.80 0.30
N HIS A 300 -11.98 -22.81 -1.03
CA HIS A 300 -11.68 -21.63 -1.82
C HIS A 300 -12.66 -20.48 -1.54
N GLU A 301 -13.94 -20.80 -1.39
CA GLU A 301 -14.96 -19.81 -1.06
C GLU A 301 -14.75 -19.21 0.35
N GLU A 302 -14.46 -20.04 1.37
CA GLU A 302 -14.14 -19.54 2.71
C GLU A 302 -12.94 -18.56 2.65
N MET A 303 -11.90 -18.93 1.92
CA MET A 303 -10.73 -18.06 1.73
C MET A 303 -11.13 -16.71 1.13
N LEU A 304 -11.94 -16.69 0.07
CA LEU A 304 -12.40 -15.45 -0.56
C LEU A 304 -13.26 -14.61 0.41
N ARG A 305 -14.13 -15.22 1.20
CA ARG A 305 -14.90 -14.51 2.24
C ARG A 305 -14.00 -13.92 3.33
N GLY A 306 -12.98 -14.65 3.76
CA GLY A 306 -11.95 -14.12 4.68
C GLY A 306 -11.19 -12.93 4.09
N LEU A 307 -10.91 -12.95 2.78
CA LEU A 307 -10.30 -11.83 2.07
C LEU A 307 -11.24 -10.63 1.94
N VAL A 308 -12.55 -10.83 1.77
CA VAL A 308 -13.55 -9.74 1.83
C VAL A 308 -13.44 -9.00 3.16
N VAL A 309 -13.47 -9.74 4.28
CA VAL A 309 -13.34 -9.15 5.62
C VAL A 309 -12.02 -8.40 5.77
N SER A 310 -10.91 -9.06 5.46
CA SER A 310 -9.59 -8.48 5.61
C SER A 310 -9.41 -7.17 4.82
N ASN A 311 -9.80 -7.19 3.54
CA ASN A 311 -9.65 -6.01 2.69
C ASN A 311 -10.55 -4.85 3.12
N LEU A 312 -11.83 -5.11 3.40
CA LEU A 312 -12.76 -4.06 3.80
C LEU A 312 -12.44 -3.48 5.19
N VAL A 313 -11.99 -4.30 6.15
CA VAL A 313 -11.52 -3.81 7.46
C VAL A 313 -10.27 -2.94 7.28
N THR A 314 -9.33 -3.34 6.42
CA THR A 314 -8.15 -2.51 6.07
C THR A 314 -8.58 -1.16 5.51
N ILE A 315 -9.49 -1.14 4.56
CA ILE A 315 -10.01 0.09 3.92
C ILE A 315 -10.73 0.95 4.95
N HIS A 316 -11.57 0.36 5.79
CA HIS A 316 -12.31 1.07 6.84
C HIS A 316 -11.38 1.81 7.81
N LEU A 317 -10.36 1.12 8.33
CA LEU A 317 -9.31 1.73 9.16
C LEU A 317 -8.59 2.86 8.42
N LYS A 318 -8.24 2.61 7.16
CA LYS A 318 -7.45 3.55 6.35
C LYS A 318 -8.22 4.81 5.98
N THR A 319 -9.53 4.73 5.82
CA THR A 319 -10.41 5.89 5.56
C THR A 319 -10.27 6.97 6.63
N GLY A 320 -10.21 6.59 7.91
CA GLY A 320 -10.02 7.54 9.02
C GLY A 320 -8.61 8.16 9.07
N ILE A 321 -7.60 7.44 8.60
CA ILE A 321 -6.17 7.83 8.61
C ILE A 321 -5.86 8.75 7.43
N GLY A 322 -6.39 8.45 6.25
CA GLY A 322 -6.06 9.08 4.99
C GLY A 322 -4.99 8.30 4.20
N ARG A 323 -4.81 8.64 2.93
CA ARG A 323 -3.94 7.88 2.01
C ARG A 323 -2.47 7.92 2.41
N LEU A 324 -1.98 9.09 2.86
CA LEU A 324 -0.60 9.30 3.26
C LEU A 324 -0.57 9.92 4.67
N SER A 325 0.26 9.34 5.54
CA SER A 325 0.39 9.73 6.95
C SER A 325 1.69 9.13 7.50
N ALA A 326 2.23 9.72 8.56
CA ALA A 326 3.29 9.08 9.34
C ALA A 326 2.79 7.81 10.08
N TYR A 327 1.49 7.57 10.16
CA TYR A 327 0.94 6.31 10.65
C TYR A 327 1.10 5.21 9.59
N CYS A 328 1.81 4.15 9.90
CA CYS A 328 2.12 3.08 8.96
C CYS A 328 0.86 2.32 8.51
N GLY A 329 0.62 2.30 7.19
CA GLY A 329 -0.53 1.59 6.62
C GLY A 329 -0.49 0.07 6.81
N ALA A 330 0.69 -0.50 7.06
CA ALA A 330 0.84 -1.91 7.39
C ALA A 330 0.05 -2.29 8.67
N VAL A 331 -0.07 -1.37 9.65
CA VAL A 331 -0.86 -1.60 10.87
C VAL A 331 -2.33 -1.83 10.53
N SER A 332 -2.93 -0.96 9.71
CA SER A 332 -4.32 -1.15 9.26
C SER A 332 -4.52 -2.48 8.54
N ALA A 333 -3.55 -2.85 7.69
CA ALA A 333 -3.62 -4.09 6.92
C ALA A 333 -3.36 -5.34 7.78
N GLY A 334 -2.50 -5.25 8.80
CA GLY A 334 -2.31 -6.30 9.80
C GLY A 334 -3.56 -6.54 10.65
N CYS A 335 -4.25 -5.47 11.06
CA CYS A 335 -5.56 -5.55 11.70
C CYS A 335 -6.59 -6.23 10.79
N GLY A 336 -6.62 -5.85 9.50
CA GLY A 336 -7.47 -6.49 8.49
C GLY A 336 -7.18 -7.97 8.35
N ALA A 337 -5.89 -8.36 8.25
CA ALA A 337 -5.49 -9.76 8.17
C ALA A 337 -5.95 -10.55 9.40
N GLY A 338 -5.76 -10.00 10.61
CA GLY A 338 -6.28 -10.59 11.86
C GLY A 338 -7.79 -10.77 11.81
N ALA A 339 -8.54 -9.77 11.34
CA ALA A 339 -10.00 -9.84 11.18
C ALA A 339 -10.41 -10.96 10.21
N GLY A 340 -9.76 -11.08 9.06
CA GLY A 340 -9.99 -12.16 8.10
C GLY A 340 -9.68 -13.54 8.67
N ILE A 341 -8.61 -13.67 9.46
CA ILE A 341 -8.26 -14.92 10.15
C ILE A 341 -9.32 -15.27 11.21
N ALA A 342 -9.74 -14.28 12.04
CA ALA A 342 -10.80 -14.48 13.02
C ALA A 342 -12.10 -14.98 12.35
N TYR A 343 -12.47 -14.38 11.21
CA TYR A 343 -13.61 -14.81 10.41
C TYR A 343 -13.47 -16.27 9.95
N LEU A 344 -12.32 -16.66 9.43
CA LEU A 344 -12.03 -18.04 9.00
C LEU A 344 -12.03 -19.06 10.13
N GLN A 345 -11.80 -18.62 11.37
CA GLN A 345 -11.95 -19.44 12.57
C GLN A 345 -13.41 -19.57 13.05
N GLY A 346 -14.36 -18.95 12.34
CA GLY A 346 -15.79 -18.96 12.70
C GLY A 346 -16.22 -17.75 13.54
N GLY A 347 -15.30 -16.83 13.83
CA GLY A 347 -15.61 -15.59 14.53
C GLY A 347 -16.52 -14.67 13.68
N ARG A 348 -17.34 -13.87 14.35
CA ARG A 348 -18.22 -12.87 13.74
C ARG A 348 -17.99 -11.52 14.42
N ASN A 349 -19.00 -10.67 14.45
CA ASN A 349 -18.91 -9.27 14.88
C ASN A 349 -18.09 -9.05 16.15
N GLU A 350 -18.34 -9.81 17.21
CA GLU A 350 -17.63 -9.66 18.48
C GLU A 350 -16.16 -10.04 18.34
N ALA A 351 -15.86 -11.22 17.81
CA ALA A 351 -14.48 -11.69 17.64
C ALA A 351 -13.65 -10.78 16.75
N ILE A 352 -14.24 -10.31 15.65
CA ILE A 352 -13.59 -9.41 14.71
C ILE A 352 -13.36 -8.03 15.34
N ALA A 353 -14.37 -7.49 16.05
CA ALA A 353 -14.25 -6.20 16.74
C ALA A 353 -13.13 -6.22 17.79
N HIS A 354 -13.07 -7.25 18.63
CA HIS A 354 -12.00 -7.39 19.63
C HIS A 354 -10.63 -7.61 18.99
N THR A 355 -10.56 -8.44 17.95
CA THR A 355 -9.32 -8.63 17.19
C THR A 355 -8.77 -7.31 16.66
N VAL A 356 -9.61 -6.49 16.04
CA VAL A 356 -9.22 -5.19 15.49
C VAL A 356 -8.77 -4.24 16.60
N VAL A 357 -9.50 -4.14 17.71
CA VAL A 357 -9.15 -3.28 18.86
C VAL A 357 -7.80 -3.71 19.45
N ASN A 358 -7.62 -5.00 19.69
CA ASN A 358 -6.39 -5.55 20.26
C ASN A 358 -5.18 -5.27 19.33
N ALA A 359 -5.31 -5.55 18.03
CA ALA A 359 -4.25 -5.31 17.07
C ALA A 359 -3.86 -3.84 16.95
N ILE A 360 -4.84 -2.94 16.92
CA ILE A 360 -4.60 -1.48 16.89
C ILE A 360 -3.86 -1.03 18.16
N ALA A 361 -4.28 -1.52 19.33
CA ALA A 361 -3.66 -1.13 20.59
C ALA A 361 -2.19 -1.58 20.69
N ILE A 362 -1.86 -2.75 20.09
CA ILE A 362 -0.49 -3.29 20.07
C ILE A 362 0.43 -2.42 19.18
N ASP A 363 0.02 -2.14 17.95
CA ASP A 363 0.91 -1.61 16.91
C ASP A 363 0.67 -0.13 16.56
N SER A 364 -0.10 0.63 17.36
CA SER A 364 -0.44 2.03 17.06
C SER A 364 0.75 3.01 17.01
N GLY A 365 1.94 2.56 17.39
CA GLY A 365 3.17 3.37 17.39
C GLY A 365 4.08 3.19 16.17
N ILE A 366 3.77 2.31 15.20
CA ILE A 366 4.62 2.11 14.03
C ILE A 366 4.50 3.32 13.09
N VAL A 367 5.62 4.03 12.89
CA VAL A 367 5.68 5.17 11.96
C VAL A 367 6.03 4.74 10.54
N CYS A 368 5.47 5.46 9.57
CA CYS A 368 5.79 5.34 8.15
C CYS A 368 6.84 6.39 7.78
N ASP A 369 8.06 5.94 7.55
CA ASP A 369 9.20 6.71 7.07
C ASP A 369 9.54 6.38 5.61
N GLY A 370 8.54 6.04 4.80
CA GLY A 370 8.62 5.78 3.37
C GLY A 370 8.87 4.32 2.99
N ALA A 371 8.92 4.08 1.68
CA ALA A 371 9.10 2.76 1.10
C ALA A 371 10.59 2.35 1.10
N LYS A 372 10.92 1.21 1.71
CA LYS A 372 12.29 0.68 1.83
C LYS A 372 12.31 -0.75 2.35
N ALA A 373 13.50 -1.37 2.39
CA ALA A 373 13.67 -2.77 2.82
C ALA A 373 13.07 -3.07 4.21
N SER A 374 13.16 -2.13 5.18
CA SER A 374 12.60 -2.35 6.52
C SER A 374 11.06 -2.44 6.56
N CYS A 375 10.36 -2.13 5.46
CA CYS A 375 8.91 -2.34 5.37
C CYS A 375 8.52 -3.81 5.58
N ALA A 376 9.35 -4.75 5.12
CA ALA A 376 9.11 -6.18 5.32
C ALA A 376 9.02 -6.55 6.81
N ALA A 377 9.91 -6.00 7.64
CA ALA A 377 9.89 -6.24 9.10
C ALA A 377 8.67 -5.57 9.76
N LYS A 378 8.30 -4.35 9.34
CA LYS A 378 7.09 -3.67 9.83
C LYS A 378 5.80 -4.44 9.47
N ILE A 379 5.76 -5.03 8.29
CA ILE A 379 4.66 -5.91 7.87
C ILE A 379 4.59 -7.16 8.76
N ALA A 380 5.73 -7.81 8.99
CA ALA A 380 5.77 -8.97 9.88
C ALA A 380 5.27 -8.66 11.30
N SER A 381 5.62 -7.49 11.85
CA SER A 381 5.12 -7.01 13.13
C SER A 381 3.60 -6.75 13.10
N ALA A 382 3.10 -6.06 12.08
CA ALA A 382 1.69 -5.74 11.96
C ALA A 382 0.81 -7.01 11.80
N VAL A 383 1.29 -8.00 11.05
CA VAL A 383 0.64 -9.32 10.94
C VAL A 383 0.64 -10.04 12.28
N ASP A 384 1.75 -9.97 13.02
CA ASP A 384 1.86 -10.57 14.37
C ASP A 384 0.85 -9.94 15.34
N ALA A 385 0.71 -8.62 15.33
CA ALA A 385 -0.30 -7.93 16.13
C ALA A 385 -1.73 -8.37 15.79
N GLY A 386 -2.04 -8.57 14.50
CA GLY A 386 -3.32 -9.12 14.05
C GLY A 386 -3.56 -10.54 14.59
N ILE A 387 -2.56 -11.41 14.50
CA ILE A 387 -2.62 -12.80 15.01
C ILE A 387 -2.75 -12.80 16.53
N MET A 388 -1.97 -11.96 17.22
CA MET A 388 -2.06 -11.81 18.69
C MET A 388 -3.46 -11.34 19.12
N GLY A 389 -4.05 -10.39 18.36
CA GLY A 389 -5.42 -9.92 18.61
C GLY A 389 -6.45 -11.03 18.56
N VAL A 390 -6.33 -11.95 17.58
CA VAL A 390 -7.18 -13.16 17.49
C VAL A 390 -6.93 -14.10 18.67
N ALA A 391 -5.67 -14.38 18.98
CA ALA A 391 -5.30 -15.29 20.08
C ALA A 391 -5.81 -14.78 21.43
N MET A 392 -5.68 -13.48 21.70
CA MET A 392 -6.19 -12.85 22.92
C MET A 392 -7.70 -13.06 23.06
N TYR A 393 -8.46 -12.80 21.99
CA TYR A 393 -9.91 -13.02 22.01
C TYR A 393 -10.27 -14.48 22.29
N ASN A 394 -9.60 -15.43 21.63
CA ASN A 394 -9.84 -16.85 21.80
C ASN A 394 -9.59 -17.34 23.25
N GLU A 395 -8.66 -16.72 23.95
CA GLU A 395 -8.38 -16.97 25.38
C GLU A 395 -9.27 -16.13 26.33
N GLY A 396 -10.18 -15.31 25.79
CA GLY A 396 -11.08 -14.46 26.56
C GLY A 396 -10.39 -13.22 27.15
N ASN A 397 -9.31 -12.76 26.52
CA ASN A 397 -8.57 -11.56 26.91
C ASN A 397 -8.77 -10.44 25.90
N GLU A 398 -8.84 -9.21 26.39
CA GLU A 398 -9.03 -8.01 25.56
C GLU A 398 -8.46 -6.76 26.23
N PHE A 399 -8.22 -5.71 25.45
CA PHE A 399 -8.01 -4.37 25.96
C PHE A 399 -9.35 -3.64 26.10
N PHE A 400 -9.51 -2.93 27.21
CA PHE A 400 -10.78 -2.30 27.55
C PHE A 400 -10.84 -0.83 27.16
N GLY A 401 -12.06 -0.34 26.94
CA GLY A 401 -12.29 1.08 26.74
C GLY A 401 -11.78 1.90 27.94
N GLY A 402 -10.79 2.76 27.68
CA GLY A 402 -10.07 3.52 28.70
C GLY A 402 -8.57 3.14 28.79
N ASP A 403 -8.16 2.04 28.17
CA ASP A 403 -6.75 1.66 28.06
C ASP A 403 -6.07 2.53 26.99
N GLY A 404 -5.46 3.62 27.42
CA GLY A 404 -4.79 4.56 26.53
C GLY A 404 -5.75 5.15 25.48
N ILE A 405 -5.48 4.86 24.20
CA ILE A 405 -6.29 5.35 23.07
C ILE A 405 -7.51 4.49 22.75
N VAL A 406 -7.63 3.31 23.38
CA VAL A 406 -8.78 2.41 23.19
C VAL A 406 -10.04 3.06 23.75
N LYS A 407 -11.11 3.05 22.99
CA LYS A 407 -12.42 3.59 23.34
C LYS A 407 -13.44 2.46 23.49
N LYS A 408 -14.56 2.76 24.14
CA LYS A 408 -15.67 1.82 24.19
C LYS A 408 -16.23 1.59 22.79
N GLY A 409 -16.06 0.37 22.29
CA GLY A 409 -16.49 -0.08 20.97
C GLY A 409 -15.45 0.16 19.86
N VAL A 410 -15.43 -0.75 18.90
CA VAL A 410 -14.46 -0.80 17.80
C VAL A 410 -14.51 0.45 16.94
N GLU A 411 -15.68 0.91 16.53
CA GLU A 411 -15.83 2.09 15.67
C GLU A 411 -15.29 3.38 16.35
N SER A 412 -15.47 3.49 17.66
CA SER A 412 -14.93 4.63 18.41
C SER A 412 -13.41 4.58 18.51
N THR A 413 -12.84 3.40 18.64
CA THR A 413 -11.39 3.17 18.63
C THR A 413 -10.80 3.48 17.25
N ILE A 414 -11.41 2.99 16.17
CA ILE A 414 -11.02 3.28 14.78
C ILE A 414 -11.00 4.80 14.53
N ARG A 415 -12.09 5.50 14.91
CA ARG A 415 -12.14 6.98 14.77
C ARG A 415 -11.07 7.69 15.60
N THR A 416 -10.73 7.19 16.78
CA THR A 416 -9.69 7.78 17.64
C THR A 416 -8.31 7.64 17.00
N VAL A 417 -7.99 6.46 16.49
CA VAL A 417 -6.72 6.20 15.76
C VAL A 417 -6.65 7.03 14.47
N GLY A 418 -7.75 7.12 13.73
CA GLY A 418 -7.83 7.99 12.55
C GLY A 418 -7.53 9.46 12.88
N LYS A 419 -8.05 9.98 13.99
CA LYS A 419 -7.74 11.34 14.46
C LYS A 419 -6.28 11.50 14.86
N LEU A 420 -5.72 10.53 15.59
CA LEU A 420 -4.30 10.53 15.96
C LEU A 420 -3.42 10.56 14.71
N ALA A 421 -3.68 9.68 13.75
CA ALA A 421 -2.92 9.57 12.53
C ALA A 421 -3.01 10.84 11.66
N ARG A 422 -4.24 11.35 11.44
CA ARG A 422 -4.48 12.48 10.53
C ARG A 422 -4.03 13.82 11.13
N ARG A 423 -4.23 14.04 12.43
CA ARG A 423 -3.98 15.32 13.11
C ARG A 423 -2.74 15.28 13.98
N GLY A 424 -2.64 14.25 14.82
CA GLY A 424 -1.55 14.15 15.81
C GLY A 424 -0.20 13.85 15.18
N MET A 425 -0.17 13.09 14.09
CA MET A 425 1.08 12.70 13.42
C MET A 425 1.48 13.63 12.25
N LYS A 426 0.78 14.74 12.02
CA LYS A 426 1.13 15.67 10.93
C LYS A 426 2.55 16.23 11.12
N GLN A 427 2.87 16.75 12.30
CA GLN A 427 4.22 17.24 12.61
C GLN A 427 5.28 16.13 12.57
N THR A 428 4.92 14.91 12.96
CA THR A 428 5.81 13.75 12.83
C THR A 428 6.13 13.46 11.36
N ASP A 429 5.16 13.60 10.48
CA ASP A 429 5.35 13.41 9.03
C ASP A 429 6.28 14.48 8.45
N GLU A 430 6.03 15.73 8.79
CA GLU A 430 6.88 16.88 8.42
C GLU A 430 8.34 16.71 8.90
N GLU A 431 8.50 16.27 10.16
CA GLU A 431 9.83 16.03 10.73
C GLU A 431 10.56 14.85 10.06
N ILE A 432 9.85 13.76 9.75
CA ILE A 432 10.43 12.64 9.00
C ILE A 432 10.95 13.12 7.63
N ILE A 433 10.15 13.92 6.90
CA ILE A 433 10.54 14.46 5.61
C ILE A 433 11.80 15.36 5.77
N ARG A 434 11.81 16.24 6.78
CA ARG A 434 12.95 17.12 7.07
C ARG A 434 14.23 16.31 7.33
N LEU A 435 14.16 15.31 8.21
CA LEU A 435 15.30 14.42 8.51
C LEU A 435 15.79 13.66 7.27
N MET A 436 14.89 13.24 6.40
CA MET A 436 15.26 12.56 5.15
C MET A 436 15.93 13.48 4.12
N LEU A 437 15.75 14.80 4.25
CA LEU A 437 16.40 15.78 3.36
C LEU A 437 17.76 16.24 3.86
N GLU A 438 18.10 16.01 5.14
CA GLU A 438 19.39 16.37 5.74
C GLU A 438 20.55 15.46 5.31
N ASP A 439 20.26 14.27 4.75
CA ASP A 439 21.23 13.31 4.21
C ASP A 439 21.38 13.44 2.69
#